data_992923390ffdc30436149a8f221a22ae
#
_entry.id   992923390ffdc30436149a8f221a22ae
#
_cell.length_a   1.000
_cell.length_b   1.000
_cell.length_c   1.000
_cell.angle_alpha   90.00
_cell.angle_beta   90.00
_cell.angle_gamma   90.00
#
_symmetry.space_group_name_H-M   'P 1'
#
loop_
_entity.id
_entity.type
_entity.pdbx_description
1 polymer ?
#
loop_
_entity_poly.entity_id
_entity_poly.type
_entity_poly.pdbx_seq_one_letter_code
_entity_poly.pdbx_strand_id
1 'polypeptide(L)'
;MEINDNQKTTIEWLSEYAELTNRKIYFSESSYPSNALHPVTLHKRHFYIPNTADELSFLVGFSDPKSLNSTDLFFGVFFPIELDKSNHILIREKNIIDKINPFFNKKTIKFNSDSFNSSVAIFGNDIDSVKTYFNLNVVQNLIIQSLKIEQAMLIGINEIDLNFVPAFINKSNFGLYTKLKWIIEKNKIETLFSHIEQYRLLLT
;
A
#
# COMPACT_ATOMS: atom_id res chain seq x y z
N MET A 1 -21.91 -9.75 -11.10
CA MET A 1 -22.04 -11.04 -10.41
C MET A 1 -20.72 -11.82 -10.29
N GLU A 2 -19.62 -11.32 -10.84
CA GLU A 2 -18.32 -12.01 -10.90
C GLU A 2 -17.28 -11.62 -9.82
N ILE A 3 -17.56 -10.59 -9.00
CA ILE A 3 -16.58 -10.09 -8.01
C ILE A 3 -16.27 -11.12 -6.91
N ASN A 4 -17.22 -12.01 -6.58
CA ASN A 4 -17.05 -12.98 -5.50
C ASN A 4 -16.17 -14.18 -5.88
N ASP A 5 -16.29 -14.68 -7.10
CA ASP A 5 -15.50 -15.84 -7.53
C ASP A 5 -14.02 -15.45 -7.75
N ASN A 6 -13.77 -14.28 -8.34
CA ASN A 6 -12.41 -13.78 -8.54
C ASN A 6 -11.65 -13.58 -7.22
N GLN A 7 -12.30 -13.12 -6.16
CA GLN A 7 -11.64 -12.90 -4.86
C GLN A 7 -11.39 -14.21 -4.10
N LYS A 8 -12.28 -15.20 -4.23
CA LYS A 8 -12.03 -16.52 -3.64
C LYS A 8 -10.84 -17.19 -4.29
N THR A 9 -10.80 -17.19 -5.61
CA THR A 9 -9.66 -17.67 -6.38
C THR A 9 -8.36 -16.90 -6.04
N THR A 10 -8.46 -15.61 -5.78
CA THR A 10 -7.30 -14.79 -5.37
C THR A 10 -6.76 -15.22 -4.00
N ILE A 11 -7.61 -15.55 -3.03
CA ILE A 11 -7.17 -16.06 -1.72
C ILE A 11 -6.52 -17.43 -1.84
N GLU A 12 -7.05 -18.30 -2.67
CA GLU A 12 -6.44 -19.61 -2.96
C GLU A 12 -5.02 -19.42 -3.55
N TRP A 13 -4.88 -18.51 -4.50
CA TRP A 13 -3.58 -18.13 -5.08
C TRP A 13 -2.59 -17.57 -4.05
N LEU A 14 -3.05 -16.71 -3.16
CA LEU A 14 -2.20 -16.15 -2.09
C LEU A 14 -1.84 -17.20 -1.05
N SER A 15 -2.70 -18.18 -0.79
CA SER A 15 -2.41 -19.30 0.10
C SER A 15 -1.34 -20.20 -0.50
N GLU A 16 -1.45 -20.53 -1.78
CA GLU A 16 -0.44 -21.27 -2.52
C GLU A 16 0.91 -20.51 -2.57
N TYR A 17 0.87 -19.20 -2.82
CA TYR A 17 2.06 -18.35 -2.78
C TYR A 17 2.73 -18.41 -1.39
N ALA A 18 1.96 -18.30 -0.32
CA ALA A 18 2.49 -18.36 1.04
C ALA A 18 3.15 -19.73 1.32
N GLU A 19 2.51 -20.81 0.93
CA GLU A 19 3.04 -22.17 1.06
C GLU A 19 4.36 -22.35 0.26
N LEU A 20 4.36 -21.96 -1.01
CA LEU A 20 5.54 -22.06 -1.90
C LEU A 20 6.73 -21.22 -1.42
N THR A 21 6.49 -20.19 -0.63
CA THR A 21 7.52 -19.30 -0.10
C THR A 21 7.82 -19.55 1.38
N ASN A 22 7.25 -20.61 1.95
CA ASN A 22 7.36 -20.96 3.38
C ASN A 22 6.94 -19.78 4.30
N ARG A 23 5.92 -19.04 3.88
CA ARG A 23 5.28 -17.97 4.65
C ARG A 23 3.93 -18.42 5.18
N LYS A 24 3.44 -17.78 6.21
CA LYS A 24 2.13 -18.08 6.78
C LYS A 24 1.13 -17.00 6.37
N ILE A 25 -0.04 -17.40 5.85
CA ILE A 25 -1.15 -16.49 5.60
C ILE A 25 -2.12 -16.49 6.78
N TYR A 26 -2.53 -15.30 7.19
CA TYR A 26 -3.61 -15.07 8.16
C TYR A 26 -4.76 -14.41 7.40
N PHE A 27 -5.88 -15.09 7.30
CA PHE A 27 -7.03 -14.65 6.52
C PHE A 27 -8.28 -14.58 7.40
N SER A 28 -9.10 -13.56 7.18
CA SER A 28 -10.40 -13.40 7.83
C SER A 28 -11.43 -12.93 6.80
N GLU A 29 -12.62 -13.51 6.88
CA GLU A 29 -13.77 -13.14 6.09
C GLU A 29 -15.01 -12.96 6.97
N SER A 30 -15.78 -11.92 6.69
CA SER A 30 -17.13 -11.74 7.21
C SER A 30 -18.09 -11.43 6.06
N SER A 31 -19.36 -11.80 6.20
CA SER A 31 -20.34 -11.61 5.15
C SER A 31 -21.41 -10.59 5.53
N TYR A 32 -21.85 -9.85 4.53
CA TYR A 32 -23.07 -9.05 4.58
C TYR A 32 -24.20 -9.84 3.92
N PRO A 33 -25.24 -10.23 4.65
CA PRO A 33 -26.34 -11.02 4.08
C PRO A 33 -27.04 -10.23 2.97
N SER A 34 -27.55 -10.95 1.99
CA SER A 34 -28.41 -10.40 0.95
C SER A 34 -29.68 -9.75 1.54
N ASN A 35 -30.16 -8.71 0.91
CA ASN A 35 -31.43 -8.06 1.26
C ASN A 35 -32.12 -7.53 -0.01
N ALA A 36 -33.29 -6.89 0.13
CA ALA A 36 -34.08 -6.39 -1.01
C ALA A 36 -33.32 -5.38 -1.89
N LEU A 37 -32.39 -4.59 -1.32
CA LEU A 37 -31.57 -3.62 -2.06
C LEU A 37 -30.29 -4.23 -2.62
N HIS A 38 -29.80 -5.29 -1.98
CA HIS A 38 -28.58 -6.00 -2.36
C HIS A 38 -28.87 -7.51 -2.39
N PRO A 39 -29.33 -8.04 -3.54
CA PRO A 39 -29.76 -9.44 -3.64
C PRO A 39 -28.62 -10.46 -3.58
N VAL A 40 -27.38 -10.00 -3.53
CA VAL A 40 -26.18 -10.84 -3.45
C VAL A 40 -25.50 -10.67 -2.10
N THR A 41 -25.01 -11.76 -1.52
CA THR A 41 -24.15 -11.72 -0.32
C THR A 41 -22.81 -11.11 -0.70
N LEU A 42 -22.43 -10.06 0.02
CA LEU A 42 -21.14 -9.40 -0.15
C LEU A 42 -20.18 -9.85 0.96
N HIS A 43 -18.90 -9.90 0.67
CA HIS A 43 -17.88 -10.36 1.61
C HIS A 43 -16.86 -9.27 1.88
N LYS A 44 -16.67 -8.96 3.17
CA LYS A 44 -15.54 -8.19 3.65
C LYS A 44 -14.40 -9.14 3.93
N ARG A 45 -13.22 -8.87 3.39
CA ARG A 45 -12.05 -9.74 3.49
C ARG A 45 -10.82 -8.96 3.87
N HIS A 46 -9.98 -9.56 4.70
CA HIS A 46 -8.63 -9.08 4.91
C HIS A 46 -7.68 -10.25 5.15
N PHE A 47 -6.43 -10.04 4.81
CA PHE A 47 -5.38 -10.99 5.10
C PHE A 47 -4.06 -10.25 5.34
N TYR A 48 -3.13 -10.96 5.96
CA TYR A 48 -1.73 -10.57 5.97
C TYR A 48 -0.81 -11.79 5.89
N ILE A 49 0.36 -11.59 5.28
CA ILE A 49 1.43 -12.58 5.13
C ILE A 49 2.72 -11.90 5.61
N PRO A 50 3.30 -12.31 6.75
CA PRO A 50 4.59 -11.81 7.20
C PRO A 50 5.70 -12.17 6.21
N ASN A 51 6.71 -11.32 6.04
CA ASN A 51 7.94 -11.69 5.37
C ASN A 51 8.71 -12.73 6.20
N THR A 52 9.54 -13.54 5.55
CA THR A 52 9.96 -14.85 6.08
C THR A 52 10.77 -14.81 7.37
N ALA A 53 11.76 -13.96 7.53
CA ALA A 53 12.73 -14.20 8.62
C ALA A 53 12.43 -13.42 9.89
N ASP A 54 12.01 -12.17 9.79
CA ASP A 54 12.03 -11.26 10.93
C ASP A 54 10.62 -10.73 11.27
N GLU A 55 9.60 -11.12 10.52
CA GLU A 55 8.22 -10.58 10.64
C GLU A 55 8.18 -9.03 10.73
N LEU A 56 9.13 -8.36 10.05
CA LEU A 56 9.30 -6.92 10.10
C LEU A 56 8.54 -6.19 8.98
N SER A 57 8.18 -6.92 7.92
CA SER A 57 7.33 -6.43 6.84
C SER A 57 6.23 -7.43 6.52
N PHE A 58 5.10 -6.92 6.00
CA PHE A 58 3.87 -7.69 5.85
C PHE A 58 3.22 -7.36 4.51
N LEU A 59 2.93 -8.38 3.72
CA LEU A 59 1.98 -8.27 2.63
C LEU A 59 0.58 -8.21 3.24
N VAL A 60 -0.19 -7.19 2.91
CA VAL A 60 -1.52 -6.97 3.49
C VAL A 60 -2.52 -6.69 2.38
N GLY A 61 -3.68 -7.31 2.46
CA GLY A 61 -4.81 -7.01 1.59
C GLY A 61 -6.10 -6.83 2.38
N PHE A 62 -6.93 -5.91 1.90
CA PHE A 62 -8.23 -5.59 2.45
C PHE A 62 -9.23 -5.35 1.33
N SER A 63 -10.46 -5.77 1.52
CA SER A 63 -11.60 -5.49 0.62
C SER A 63 -12.88 -5.42 1.44
N ASP A 64 -13.59 -4.30 1.34
CA ASP A 64 -14.91 -4.11 1.94
C ASP A 64 -15.87 -3.49 0.92
N PRO A 65 -16.71 -4.29 0.26
CA PRO A 65 -17.60 -3.83 -0.82
C PRO A 65 -18.75 -2.94 -0.34
N LYS A 66 -18.94 -2.77 0.96
CA LYS A 66 -19.96 -1.87 1.52
C LYS A 66 -19.43 -0.60 2.13
N SER A 67 -18.12 -0.47 2.24
CA SER A 67 -17.52 0.76 2.75
C SER A 67 -17.73 1.91 1.77
N LEU A 68 -18.03 3.09 2.28
CA LEU A 68 -18.14 4.33 1.51
C LEU A 68 -16.82 5.13 1.52
N ASN A 69 -15.78 4.58 2.15
CA ASN A 69 -14.50 5.24 2.30
C ASN A 69 -13.54 4.86 1.17
N SER A 70 -12.57 5.72 0.92
CA SER A 70 -11.52 5.49 -0.09
C SER A 70 -10.56 4.33 0.23
N THR A 71 -10.78 3.62 1.33
CA THR A 71 -9.99 2.47 1.79
C THR A 71 -10.68 1.12 1.58
N ASP A 72 -11.70 1.09 0.73
CA ASP A 72 -12.54 -0.10 0.48
C ASP A 72 -11.79 -1.27 -0.10
N LEU A 73 -10.72 -0.99 -0.81
CA LEU A 73 -9.82 -1.98 -1.39
C LEU A 73 -8.38 -1.47 -1.31
N PHE A 74 -7.49 -2.29 -0.78
CA PHE A 74 -6.05 -2.07 -0.93
C PHE A 74 -5.28 -3.39 -0.88
N PHE A 75 -4.10 -3.36 -1.44
CA PHE A 75 -3.13 -4.45 -1.44
C PHE A 75 -1.73 -3.88 -1.50
N GLY A 76 -0.83 -4.34 -0.64
CA GLY A 76 0.54 -3.87 -0.64
C GLY A 76 1.40 -4.47 0.45
N VAL A 77 2.66 -4.05 0.49
CA VAL A 77 3.60 -4.42 1.54
C VAL A 77 3.86 -3.25 2.46
N PHE A 78 3.84 -3.50 3.76
CA PHE A 78 3.95 -2.50 4.81
C PHE A 78 4.96 -2.93 5.88
N PHE A 79 5.55 -1.94 6.56
CA PHE A 79 6.34 -2.17 7.76
C PHE A 79 6.07 -1.09 8.82
N PRO A 80 6.19 -1.41 10.12
CA PRO A 80 6.04 -0.44 11.19
C PRO A 80 7.24 0.50 11.23
N ILE A 81 6.98 1.80 11.43
CA ILE A 81 8.02 2.83 11.57
C ILE A 81 7.83 3.61 12.86
N GLU A 82 8.90 4.23 13.35
CA GLU A 82 8.86 5.10 14.53
C GLU A 82 8.66 6.56 14.12
N LEU A 83 7.43 6.91 13.80
CA LEU A 83 6.99 8.27 13.54
C LEU A 83 5.70 8.55 14.32
N ASP A 84 5.36 9.83 14.47
CA ASP A 84 4.08 10.22 15.04
C ASP A 84 2.94 9.76 14.11
N LYS A 85 1.88 9.19 14.68
CA LYS A 85 0.70 8.76 13.93
C LYS A 85 -0.07 9.89 13.24
N SER A 86 0.12 11.12 13.69
CA SER A 86 -0.44 12.30 13.04
C SER A 86 0.24 12.65 11.71
N ASN A 87 1.43 12.08 11.46
CA ASN A 87 2.15 12.31 10.21
C ASN A 87 1.54 11.48 9.09
N HIS A 88 0.96 12.14 8.11
CA HIS A 88 0.39 11.54 6.92
C HIS A 88 1.17 11.99 5.69
N ILE A 89 1.69 11.05 4.93
CA ILE A 89 2.40 11.31 3.67
C ILE A 89 1.88 10.36 2.62
N LEU A 90 1.48 10.93 1.47
CA LEU A 90 1.09 10.20 0.28
C LEU A 90 1.99 10.56 -0.90
N ILE A 91 2.56 9.56 -1.52
CA ILE A 91 3.41 9.70 -2.72
C ILE A 91 2.78 8.91 -3.85
N ARG A 92 2.66 9.53 -5.01
CA ARG A 92 2.16 8.89 -6.23
C ARG A 92 2.84 9.43 -7.49
N GLU A 93 2.73 8.70 -8.56
CA GLU A 93 3.13 9.19 -9.88
C GLU A 93 2.26 10.40 -10.29
N LYS A 94 2.88 11.40 -10.93
CA LYS A 94 2.15 12.53 -11.50
C LYS A 94 1.42 12.12 -12.76
N ASN A 95 0.14 12.42 -12.80
CA ASN A 95 -0.68 12.27 -13.98
C ASN A 95 -0.69 13.56 -14.85
N ILE A 96 -1.32 13.48 -16.01
CA ILE A 96 -1.42 14.62 -16.94
C ILE A 96 -2.16 15.81 -16.30
N ILE A 97 -3.17 15.55 -15.48
CA ILE A 97 -3.97 16.57 -14.79
C ILE A 97 -3.10 17.36 -13.81
N ASP A 98 -2.20 16.68 -13.08
CA ASP A 98 -1.26 17.35 -12.17
C ASP A 98 -0.31 18.30 -12.90
N LYS A 99 0.03 17.98 -14.16
CA LYS A 99 0.93 18.82 -14.98
C LYS A 99 0.23 20.07 -15.53
N ILE A 100 -1.07 20.01 -15.74
CA ILE A 100 -1.87 21.08 -16.35
C ILE A 100 -2.51 21.99 -15.28
N ASN A 101 -2.84 21.47 -14.10
CA ASN A 101 -3.55 22.21 -13.07
C ASN A 101 -2.60 22.89 -12.06
N PRO A 102 -2.42 24.22 -12.14
CA PRO A 102 -1.51 24.96 -11.25
C PRO A 102 -1.93 24.91 -9.76
N PHE A 103 -3.20 24.61 -9.45
CA PHE A 103 -3.66 24.46 -8.07
C PHE A 103 -3.12 23.19 -7.40
N PHE A 104 -2.92 22.10 -8.14
CA PHE A 104 -2.27 20.89 -7.63
C PHE A 104 -0.78 21.10 -7.33
N ASN A 105 -0.09 21.87 -8.16
CA ASN A 105 1.32 22.18 -7.97
C ASN A 105 1.62 22.98 -6.70
N LYS A 106 0.63 23.72 -6.15
CA LYS A 106 0.81 24.48 -4.90
C LYS A 106 0.70 23.61 -3.64
N LYS A 107 0.10 22.41 -3.74
CA LYS A 107 -0.07 21.46 -2.62
C LYS A 107 1.01 20.36 -2.58
N THR A 108 1.78 20.23 -3.66
CA THR A 108 2.85 19.22 -3.73
C THR A 108 4.15 19.77 -3.16
N ILE A 109 4.82 18.94 -2.41
CA ILE A 109 6.12 19.25 -1.85
C ILE A 109 7.19 19.04 -2.89
N LYS A 110 8.17 19.93 -2.92
CA LYS A 110 9.30 19.90 -3.85
C LYS A 110 10.60 19.54 -3.15
N PHE A 111 11.40 18.75 -3.83
CA PHE A 111 12.72 18.28 -3.42
C PHE A 111 13.80 18.80 -4.34
N ASN A 112 15.07 18.46 -4.06
CA ASN A 112 16.25 19.03 -4.76
C ASN A 112 16.44 18.54 -6.20
N SER A 113 15.56 17.69 -6.74
CA SER A 113 15.67 17.12 -8.08
C SER A 113 14.47 17.50 -8.95
N ASP A 114 14.73 18.24 -10.03
CA ASP A 114 13.68 18.63 -10.98
C ASP A 114 13.08 17.42 -11.71
N SER A 115 13.91 16.42 -12.03
CA SER A 115 13.46 15.17 -12.64
C SER A 115 12.53 14.38 -11.72
N PHE A 116 12.84 14.29 -10.44
CA PHE A 116 11.99 13.69 -9.42
C PHE A 116 10.68 14.46 -9.27
N ASN A 117 10.78 15.79 -9.09
CA ASN A 117 9.62 16.67 -8.95
C ASN A 117 8.69 16.67 -10.18
N SER A 118 9.22 16.38 -11.37
CA SER A 118 8.41 16.27 -12.59
C SER A 118 7.62 14.96 -12.70
N SER A 119 8.10 13.92 -12.05
CA SER A 119 7.56 12.54 -12.14
C SER A 119 6.65 12.19 -10.97
N VAL A 120 6.91 12.75 -9.78
CA VAL A 120 6.30 12.34 -8.52
C VAL A 120 5.54 13.50 -7.87
N ALA A 121 4.37 13.21 -7.31
CA ALA A 121 3.60 14.13 -6.47
C ALA A 121 3.64 13.63 -5.02
N ILE A 122 4.04 14.50 -4.09
CA ILE A 122 4.11 14.21 -2.66
C ILE A 122 3.19 15.17 -1.92
N PHE A 123 2.34 14.60 -1.08
CA PHE A 123 1.39 15.31 -0.23
C PHE A 123 1.63 14.90 1.21
N GLY A 124 1.49 15.82 2.16
CA GLY A 124 1.64 15.48 3.57
C GLY A 124 1.47 16.69 4.46
N ASN A 125 1.32 16.44 5.76
CA ASN A 125 1.16 17.46 6.79
C ASN A 125 2.48 17.80 7.51
N ASP A 126 3.37 16.80 7.71
CA ASP A 126 4.71 17.01 8.28
C ASP A 126 5.77 16.28 7.44
N ILE A 127 6.41 17.05 6.59
CA ILE A 127 7.43 16.53 5.68
C ILE A 127 8.83 16.75 6.21
N ASP A 128 9.02 17.68 7.09
CA ASP A 128 10.36 17.98 7.61
C ASP A 128 10.93 16.76 8.33
N SER A 129 10.07 15.92 8.94
CA SER A 129 10.48 14.64 9.55
C SER A 129 11.09 13.62 8.57
N VAL A 130 10.69 13.66 7.29
CA VAL A 130 11.17 12.71 6.27
C VAL A 130 11.97 13.35 5.15
N LYS A 131 12.02 14.67 5.12
CA LYS A 131 12.66 15.45 4.05
C LYS A 131 14.14 15.10 3.86
N THR A 132 14.84 14.84 4.93
CA THR A 132 16.25 14.44 4.90
C THR A 132 16.43 13.16 4.10
N TYR A 133 15.61 12.15 4.34
CA TYR A 133 15.65 10.87 3.63
C TYR A 133 15.22 11.01 2.17
N PHE A 134 14.17 11.76 1.91
CA PHE A 134 13.63 11.94 0.55
C PHE A 134 14.49 12.83 -0.35
N ASN A 135 15.44 13.57 0.21
CA ASN A 135 16.46 14.29 -0.56
C ASN A 135 17.61 13.40 -1.04
N LEU A 136 17.74 12.17 -0.54
CA LEU A 136 18.75 11.24 -1.01
C LEU A 136 18.39 10.70 -2.40
N ASN A 137 19.31 10.80 -3.35
CA ASN A 137 19.11 10.34 -4.72
C ASN A 137 18.74 8.84 -4.79
N VAL A 138 19.28 8.04 -3.89
CA VAL A 138 18.97 6.60 -3.82
C VAL A 138 17.50 6.38 -3.45
N VAL A 139 16.96 7.15 -2.50
CA VAL A 139 15.55 7.08 -2.10
C VAL A 139 14.63 7.58 -3.21
N GLN A 140 14.99 8.69 -3.89
CA GLN A 140 14.21 9.21 -5.01
C GLN A 140 14.11 8.22 -6.18
N ASN A 141 15.22 7.56 -6.51
CA ASN A 141 15.23 6.52 -7.53
C ASN A 141 14.38 5.31 -7.13
N LEU A 142 14.48 4.88 -5.87
CA LEU A 142 13.67 3.78 -5.35
C LEU A 142 12.16 4.12 -5.39
N ILE A 143 11.77 5.35 -5.05
CA ILE A 143 10.39 5.84 -5.16
C ILE A 143 9.90 5.71 -6.61
N ILE A 144 10.67 6.23 -7.58
CA ILE A 144 10.28 6.17 -9.00
C ILE A 144 10.13 4.73 -9.48
N GLN A 145 11.05 3.84 -9.08
CA GLN A 145 10.98 2.42 -9.44
C GLN A 145 9.78 1.73 -8.79
N SER A 146 9.52 2.01 -7.52
CA SER A 146 8.41 1.42 -6.76
C SER A 146 7.04 1.79 -7.37
N LEU A 147 6.87 3.04 -7.78
CA LEU A 147 5.63 3.51 -8.40
C LEU A 147 5.34 2.87 -9.77
N LYS A 148 6.35 2.23 -10.39
CA LYS A 148 6.24 1.55 -11.70
C LYS A 148 6.01 0.04 -11.61
N ILE A 149 5.98 -0.55 -10.40
CA ILE A 149 5.79 -2.01 -10.23
C ILE A 149 4.42 -2.45 -10.76
N GLU A 150 3.40 -1.61 -10.51
CA GLU A 150 2.03 -1.84 -10.98
C GLU A 150 1.35 -0.48 -11.24
N GLN A 151 0.25 -0.52 -11.99
CA GLN A 151 -0.57 0.68 -12.23
C GLN A 151 -1.12 1.25 -10.91
N ALA A 152 -1.07 2.57 -10.78
CA ALA A 152 -1.56 3.32 -9.62
C ALA A 152 -0.98 2.86 -8.27
N MET A 153 0.32 2.49 -8.27
CA MET A 153 1.04 2.29 -7.03
C MET A 153 1.13 3.59 -6.23
N LEU A 154 1.04 3.45 -4.93
CA LEU A 154 1.12 4.51 -3.93
C LEU A 154 2.19 4.15 -2.91
N ILE A 155 2.85 5.16 -2.37
CA ILE A 155 3.67 5.04 -1.17
C ILE A 155 3.01 5.90 -0.10
N GLY A 156 2.81 5.36 1.08
CA GLY A 156 2.12 6.07 2.15
C GLY A 156 2.76 5.88 3.51
N ILE A 157 2.71 6.94 4.31
CA ILE A 157 2.96 6.89 5.75
C ILE A 157 1.64 7.19 6.43
N ASN A 158 1.15 6.27 7.26
CA ASN A 158 -0.12 6.35 8.00
C ASN A 158 -1.36 6.60 7.13
N GLU A 159 -1.30 6.27 5.83
CA GLU A 159 -2.41 6.44 4.89
C GLU A 159 -3.45 5.30 4.94
N ILE A 160 -3.08 4.19 5.55
CA ILE A 160 -3.91 2.99 5.69
C ILE A 160 -3.98 2.58 7.16
N ASP A 161 -5.19 2.34 7.67
CA ASP A 161 -5.37 1.73 8.99
C ASP A 161 -5.12 0.22 8.90
N LEU A 162 -4.09 -0.24 9.63
CA LEU A 162 -3.65 -1.63 9.69
C LEU A 162 -3.85 -2.25 11.08
N ASN A 163 -4.71 -1.71 11.94
CA ASN A 163 -4.91 -2.21 13.30
C ASN A 163 -5.38 -3.68 13.38
N PHE A 164 -5.85 -4.27 12.27
CA PHE A 164 -6.17 -5.70 12.20
C PHE A 164 -4.93 -6.61 12.05
N VAL A 165 -3.75 -6.04 11.78
CA VAL A 165 -2.47 -6.75 11.77
C VAL A 165 -1.76 -6.46 13.09
N PRO A 166 -1.46 -7.47 13.93
CA PRO A 166 -0.94 -7.26 15.29
C PRO A 166 0.31 -6.39 15.36
N ALA A 167 1.19 -6.49 14.37
CA ALA A 167 2.45 -5.73 14.31
C ALA A 167 2.25 -4.21 14.20
N PHE A 168 1.08 -3.74 13.76
CA PHE A 168 0.78 -2.31 13.54
C PHE A 168 -0.12 -1.69 14.63
N ILE A 169 -0.55 -2.48 15.61
CA ILE A 169 -1.37 -1.96 16.71
C ILE A 169 -0.60 -0.84 17.40
N ASN A 170 -1.19 0.36 17.41
CA ASN A 170 -0.59 1.57 17.98
C ASN A 170 0.76 2.02 17.38
N LYS A 171 1.14 1.53 16.21
CA LYS A 171 2.34 1.97 15.49
C LYS A 171 2.00 2.74 14.22
N SER A 172 2.91 3.59 13.79
CA SER A 172 2.91 4.17 12.46
C SER A 172 3.35 3.13 11.44
N ASN A 173 2.91 3.30 10.21
CA ASN A 173 3.25 2.39 9.12
C ASN A 173 3.78 3.15 7.90
N PHE A 174 4.71 2.51 7.20
CA PHE A 174 5.11 2.86 5.84
C PHE A 174 4.63 1.75 4.92
N GLY A 175 4.06 2.09 3.77
CA GLY A 175 3.54 1.12 2.83
C GLY A 175 3.77 1.47 1.38
N LEU A 176 3.96 0.42 0.58
CA LEU A 176 3.95 0.43 -0.88
C LEU A 176 2.74 -0.40 -1.32
N TYR A 177 1.71 0.26 -1.89
CA TYR A 177 0.40 -0.37 -2.07
C TYR A 177 -0.35 0.19 -3.28
N THR A 178 -1.41 -0.50 -3.69
CA THR A 178 -2.40 -0.04 -4.66
C THR A 178 -3.82 -0.14 -4.07
N LYS A 179 -4.73 0.69 -4.58
CA LYS A 179 -6.18 0.67 -4.25
C LYS A 179 -7.03 0.16 -5.42
N LEU A 180 -6.44 -0.43 -6.46
CA LEU A 180 -7.16 -0.88 -7.64
C LEU A 180 -7.55 -2.36 -7.60
N LYS A 181 -6.64 -3.22 -7.17
CA LYS A 181 -6.79 -4.69 -7.20
C LYS A 181 -5.79 -5.35 -6.27
N TRP A 182 -6.03 -6.59 -5.93
CA TRP A 182 -5.02 -7.45 -5.32
C TRP A 182 -4.07 -7.99 -6.40
N ILE A 183 -2.79 -7.94 -6.12
CA ILE A 183 -1.74 -8.43 -7.00
C ILE A 183 -1.48 -9.90 -6.68
N ILE A 184 -1.60 -10.77 -7.67
CA ILE A 184 -1.40 -12.22 -7.52
C ILE A 184 -0.11 -12.72 -8.19
N GLU A 185 0.54 -11.89 -8.98
CA GLU A 185 1.79 -12.26 -9.66
C GLU A 185 2.95 -12.34 -8.66
N LYS A 186 3.44 -13.56 -8.43
CA LYS A 186 4.54 -13.85 -7.49
C LYS A 186 5.73 -12.89 -7.65
N ASN A 187 6.18 -12.67 -8.87
CA ASN A 187 7.34 -11.80 -9.12
C ASN A 187 7.10 -10.36 -8.67
N LYS A 188 5.88 -9.84 -8.84
CA LYS A 188 5.53 -8.50 -8.37
C LYS A 188 5.49 -8.43 -6.84
N ILE A 189 4.93 -9.46 -6.19
CA ILE A 189 4.90 -9.55 -4.73
C ILE A 189 6.32 -9.57 -4.15
N GLU A 190 7.22 -10.38 -4.71
CA GLU A 190 8.62 -10.43 -4.27
C GLU A 190 9.34 -9.10 -4.55
N THR A 191 9.01 -8.42 -5.66
CA THR A 191 9.54 -7.07 -5.94
C THR A 191 9.05 -6.05 -4.90
N LEU A 192 7.77 -6.11 -4.50
CA LEU A 192 7.23 -5.27 -3.43
C LEU A 192 7.97 -5.50 -2.11
N PHE A 193 8.18 -6.76 -1.71
CA PHE A 193 8.97 -7.08 -0.53
C PHE A 193 10.40 -6.56 -0.63
N SER A 194 11.08 -6.79 -1.76
CA SER A 194 12.45 -6.31 -1.98
C SER A 194 12.56 -4.79 -1.85
N HIS A 195 11.63 -4.04 -2.41
CA HIS A 195 11.62 -2.58 -2.31
C HIS A 195 11.33 -2.11 -0.88
N ILE A 196 10.38 -2.73 -0.20
CA ILE A 196 10.06 -2.39 1.20
C ILE A 196 11.26 -2.64 2.11
N GLU A 197 12.01 -3.73 1.93
CA GLU A 197 13.23 -3.97 2.70
C GLU A 197 14.30 -2.91 2.44
N GLN A 198 14.43 -2.44 1.20
CA GLN A 198 15.32 -1.31 0.90
C GLN A 198 14.88 -0.03 1.61
N TYR A 199 13.58 0.30 1.61
CA TYR A 199 13.07 1.44 2.38
C TYR A 199 13.34 1.29 3.87
N ARG A 200 13.10 0.11 4.43
CA ARG A 200 13.35 -0.17 5.84
C ARG A 200 14.80 0.12 6.21
N LEU A 201 15.75 -0.34 5.42
CA LEU A 201 17.19 -0.09 5.64
C LEU A 201 17.61 1.39 5.47
N LEU A 202 16.84 2.17 4.72
CA LEU A 202 17.14 3.58 4.45
C LEU A 202 16.44 4.54 5.42
N LEU A 203 15.34 4.10 6.06
CA LEU A 203 14.49 4.93 6.91
C LEU A 203 14.62 4.60 8.41
N THR A 204 15.31 3.51 8.76
CA THR A 204 15.66 3.13 10.14
C THR A 204 17.14 3.32 10.39
#